data_2aa026b17ea81a1ef6e1967d59ecab67
#
_entry.id   2aa026b17ea81a1ef6e1967d59ecab67
#
_cell.length_a   1.000
_cell.length_b   1.000
_cell.length_c   1.000
_cell.angle_alpha   90.00
_cell.angle_beta   90.00
_cell.angle_gamma   90.00
#
_symmetry.space_group_name_H-M   'P 1'
#
loop_
_entity.id
_entity.type
_entity.pdbx_description
1 polymer ?
#
loop_
_entity_poly.entity_id
_entity_poly.type
_entity_poly.pdbx_seq_one_letter_code
_entity_poly.pdbx_strand_id
1 'polypeptide(L)'
;MKIREIMETLQLNKLLDKGDRKQNQLMTQWGELIEREQIDVVLTEYPRPQLARKNYTILNGIWKYAIMNEDARPVIWDGDIRVPFSPETYLSGVQRQLKPNEYLWYERRLIIDRIPMEKRLLLNFGACDERCRVYVNDTLAGVHSGGYQAFTIDITDCIQVGKNILRICVQDKSDTSYHGRGKQALKNGGMFYTAQSGLWQTVWCEWVPQIYIQELRITPDYDNNRVILEIESNKCLEKIISEEMVSCKILLFDQNQIVNEIKTNVLVSEKAVIVINISDKKSWTPEHPFLYDIRIVYGEDMVESYFGMRLFTAEPDSKGVPRLCLNHLPYFQKGILDQGYYPESLLTPVSDEAMIFDIETAKAKGFNMIRKHCKIEPMRWYYHCDRLGMLVWQDMINGGTTYNLVKTCYIPTVLFPLRHKRDNDYSYTSRANKIGREEWKKECIETIKQLYNCTSICTWVLFNEGWGQFDAKENTDMVRAVDNTRLIDAHSGWFDQDAGDFKSEHIYFFELVVKKGIKPYVISEFGGISLAIADHTYSDRFFGYGSQGDKEALKSAYNELDKRVQELKKEGLCASVYTQLTDIEEEINGIMTYDRKVVKL
;
A
#
# COMPACT_ATOMS: atom_id res chain seq x y z
N MET A 1 -10.08 31.86 -12.61
CA MET A 1 -8.62 31.96 -12.73
C MET A 1 -8.24 31.90 -14.21
N LYS A 2 -7.33 32.77 -14.72
CA LYS A 2 -6.94 32.73 -16.13
C LYS A 2 -5.97 31.55 -16.37
N ILE A 3 -6.00 30.94 -17.57
CA ILE A 3 -5.11 29.79 -17.92
C ILE A 3 -3.64 30.10 -17.61
N ARG A 4 -3.22 31.36 -17.76
CA ARG A 4 -1.86 31.79 -17.43
C ARG A 4 -1.54 31.68 -15.95
N GLU A 5 -2.47 31.99 -15.05
CA GLU A 5 -2.32 31.86 -13.60
C GLU A 5 -2.22 30.38 -13.20
N ILE A 6 -2.97 29.51 -13.88
CA ILE A 6 -2.90 28.04 -13.67
C ILE A 6 -1.52 27.52 -14.11
N MET A 7 -1.02 27.96 -15.26
CA MET A 7 0.29 27.56 -15.78
C MET A 7 1.45 28.07 -14.89
N GLU A 8 1.31 29.26 -14.32
CA GLU A 8 2.27 29.82 -13.36
C GLU A 8 2.20 29.06 -12.03
N THR A 9 1.00 28.70 -11.56
CA THR A 9 0.79 27.90 -10.34
C THR A 9 1.35 26.49 -10.48
N LEU A 10 1.18 25.86 -11.63
CA LEU A 10 1.77 24.54 -11.94
C LEU A 10 3.30 24.61 -12.12
N GLN A 11 3.89 25.80 -12.06
CA GLN A 11 5.33 26.02 -12.21
C GLN A 11 5.94 25.32 -13.43
N LEU A 12 5.18 25.19 -14.51
CA LEU A 12 5.59 24.49 -15.73
C LEU A 12 6.95 24.97 -16.26
N ASN A 13 7.29 26.25 -16.04
CA ASN A 13 8.58 26.80 -16.40
C ASN A 13 9.72 26.28 -15.51
N LYS A 14 9.44 25.94 -14.24
CA LYS A 14 10.44 25.36 -13.32
C LYS A 14 10.66 23.86 -13.54
N LEU A 15 9.64 23.12 -13.99
CA LEU A 15 9.78 21.73 -14.41
C LEU A 15 10.71 21.54 -15.62
N LEU A 16 10.90 22.59 -16.41
CA LEU A 16 11.81 22.63 -17.56
C LEU A 16 13.22 23.11 -17.20
N ASP A 17 13.42 23.64 -16.00
CA ASP A 17 14.72 24.10 -15.53
C ASP A 17 15.60 22.91 -15.14
N LYS A 18 16.73 22.78 -15.87
CA LYS A 18 17.72 21.69 -15.70
C LYS A 18 18.91 22.08 -14.81
N GLY A 19 18.82 23.20 -14.07
CA GLY A 19 19.89 23.63 -13.17
C GLY A 19 20.17 22.64 -12.04
N ASP A 20 21.34 22.74 -11.43
CA ASP A 20 21.70 21.96 -10.25
C ASP A 20 20.70 22.21 -9.12
N ARG A 21 20.27 21.15 -8.47
CA ARG A 21 19.35 21.17 -7.33
C ARG A 21 20.13 21.09 -6.04
N LYS A 22 19.87 22.00 -5.13
CA LYS A 22 20.32 21.84 -3.75
C LYS A 22 19.35 20.88 -3.05
N GLN A 23 19.85 19.78 -2.55
CA GLN A 23 19.08 18.83 -1.75
C GLN A 23 19.58 18.85 -0.31
N ASN A 24 18.65 18.90 0.63
CA ASN A 24 18.96 18.81 2.05
C ASN A 24 18.69 17.39 2.53
N GLN A 25 19.62 16.85 3.31
CA GLN A 25 19.38 15.60 4.01
C GLN A 25 18.44 15.87 5.17
N LEU A 26 17.19 15.41 5.04
CA LEU A 26 16.20 15.41 6.11
C LEU A 26 16.14 14.04 6.77
N MET A 27 15.71 14.02 8.03
CA MET A 27 15.55 12.79 8.79
C MET A 27 14.44 12.95 9.81
N THR A 28 13.60 11.93 9.95
CA THR A 28 12.61 11.87 11.03
C THR A 28 13.29 11.60 12.37
N GLN A 29 12.60 11.85 13.48
CA GLN A 29 13.13 11.53 14.81
C GLN A 29 13.46 10.04 15.00
N TRP A 30 12.76 9.14 14.32
CA TRP A 30 13.01 7.70 14.36
C TRP A 30 14.24 7.32 13.56
N GLY A 31 14.46 7.95 12.40
CA GLY A 31 15.70 7.79 11.62
C GLY A 31 16.92 8.30 12.39
N GLU A 32 16.80 9.47 13.06
CA GLU A 32 17.85 10.00 13.94
C GLU A 32 18.16 9.05 15.10
N LEU A 33 17.14 8.38 15.66
CA LEU A 33 17.33 7.39 16.71
C LEU A 33 18.13 6.17 16.23
N ILE A 34 17.79 5.63 15.05
CA ILE A 34 18.48 4.50 14.43
C ILE A 34 19.97 4.83 14.25
N GLU A 35 20.29 6.00 13.72
CA GLU A 35 21.68 6.41 13.48
C GLU A 35 22.42 6.70 14.78
N ARG A 36 21.81 7.42 15.71
CA ARG A 36 22.44 7.74 17.01
C ARG A 36 22.76 6.50 17.83
N GLU A 37 21.86 5.51 17.83
CA GLU A 37 22.02 4.29 18.63
C GLU A 37 22.64 3.13 17.82
N GLN A 38 22.98 3.38 16.55
CA GLN A 38 23.56 2.40 15.63
C GLN A 38 22.75 1.10 15.58
N ILE A 39 21.43 1.23 15.39
CA ILE A 39 20.52 0.09 15.35
C ILE A 39 20.67 -0.62 14.00
N ASP A 40 21.22 -1.83 14.01
CA ASP A 40 21.39 -2.64 12.80
C ASP A 40 20.10 -3.29 12.33
N VAL A 41 19.28 -3.76 13.26
CA VAL A 41 18.04 -4.51 12.96
C VAL A 41 16.82 -3.67 13.32
N VAL A 42 16.04 -3.33 12.33
CA VAL A 42 14.79 -2.54 12.45
C VAL A 42 13.58 -3.38 12.08
N LEU A 43 12.36 -2.92 12.38
CA LEU A 43 11.10 -3.59 12.04
C LEU A 43 11.11 -5.06 12.48
N THR A 44 11.33 -5.26 13.78
CA THR A 44 11.48 -6.59 14.41
C THR A 44 10.16 -7.28 14.73
N GLU A 45 9.05 -6.57 14.67
CA GLU A 45 7.71 -7.09 14.91
C GLU A 45 7.32 -8.10 13.83
N TYR A 46 6.43 -9.03 14.18
CA TYR A 46 5.94 -10.00 13.21
C TYR A 46 5.26 -9.32 12.02
N PRO A 47 5.72 -9.54 10.77
CA PRO A 47 5.33 -8.70 9.63
C PRO A 47 3.91 -8.92 9.10
N ARG A 48 3.27 -10.06 9.41
CA ARG A 48 1.98 -10.49 8.85
C ARG A 48 0.93 -10.75 9.94
N PRO A 49 0.39 -9.69 10.59
CA PRO A 49 -0.49 -9.85 11.78
C PRO A 49 -1.73 -10.71 11.55
N GLN A 50 -2.22 -10.82 10.30
CA GLN A 50 -3.43 -11.57 9.96
C GLN A 50 -3.20 -13.04 9.60
N LEU A 51 -1.96 -13.53 9.70
CA LEU A 51 -1.59 -14.93 9.62
C LEU A 51 -0.36 -15.16 10.50
N ALA A 52 -0.47 -14.80 11.79
CA ALA A 52 0.67 -14.76 12.69
C ALA A 52 1.06 -16.13 13.20
N ARG A 53 2.38 -16.41 13.18
CA ARG A 53 3.01 -17.60 13.75
C ARG A 53 4.10 -17.23 14.75
N LYS A 54 4.36 -18.10 15.72
CA LYS A 54 5.35 -17.84 16.78
C LYS A 54 6.77 -18.24 16.39
N ASN A 55 6.91 -19.21 15.49
CA ASN A 55 8.22 -19.75 15.09
C ASN A 55 8.76 -19.03 13.87
N TYR A 56 9.24 -17.80 14.05
CA TYR A 56 9.81 -16.98 12.98
C TYR A 56 11.15 -16.38 13.38
N THR A 57 11.90 -15.95 12.39
CA THR A 57 13.17 -15.22 12.54
C THR A 57 13.21 -14.08 11.53
N ILE A 58 13.35 -12.85 12.03
CA ILE A 58 13.56 -11.67 11.18
C ILE A 58 14.96 -11.70 10.59
N LEU A 59 15.05 -11.46 9.28
CA LEU A 59 16.30 -11.39 8.55
C LEU A 59 16.69 -9.95 8.17
N ASN A 60 16.02 -8.94 8.71
CA ASN A 60 16.43 -7.55 8.57
C ASN A 60 17.81 -7.33 9.21
N GLY A 61 18.46 -6.22 8.87
CA GLY A 61 19.77 -5.84 9.40
C GLY A 61 20.85 -5.83 8.34
N ILE A 62 22.10 -6.05 8.71
CA ILE A 62 23.23 -5.88 7.82
C ILE A 62 23.43 -7.09 6.91
N TRP A 63 23.46 -6.82 5.58
CA TRP A 63 23.76 -7.77 4.52
C TRP A 63 24.97 -7.28 3.71
N LYS A 64 25.65 -8.16 2.99
CA LYS A 64 26.59 -7.76 1.93
C LYS A 64 25.81 -7.36 0.68
N TYR A 65 26.32 -6.37 -0.07
CA TYR A 65 25.76 -6.02 -1.38
C TYR A 65 26.85 -5.84 -2.44
N ALA A 66 26.43 -5.99 -3.71
CA ALA A 66 27.23 -5.59 -4.87
C ALA A 66 26.30 -5.15 -6.01
N ILE A 67 26.70 -4.12 -6.76
CA ILE A 67 25.98 -3.67 -7.95
C ILE A 67 26.79 -4.01 -9.19
N MET A 68 26.23 -4.89 -10.03
CA MET A 68 26.88 -5.46 -11.21
C MET A 68 26.29 -4.89 -12.48
N ASN A 69 27.12 -4.65 -13.51
CA ASN A 69 26.65 -4.27 -14.86
C ASN A 69 26.21 -5.46 -15.71
N GLU A 70 26.50 -6.67 -15.26
CA GLU A 70 26.21 -7.91 -15.96
C GLU A 70 25.40 -8.84 -15.06
N ASP A 71 24.63 -9.72 -15.66
CA ASP A 71 23.90 -10.78 -14.97
C ASP A 71 24.85 -11.90 -14.53
N ALA A 72 25.78 -11.54 -13.65
CA ALA A 72 26.78 -12.43 -13.11
C ALA A 72 26.88 -12.29 -11.60
N ARG A 73 27.15 -13.39 -10.92
CA ARG A 73 27.38 -13.39 -9.47
C ARG A 73 28.65 -12.61 -9.12
N PRO A 74 28.60 -11.71 -8.13
CA PRO A 74 29.79 -10.99 -7.70
C PRO A 74 30.83 -11.91 -7.07
N VAL A 75 32.08 -11.67 -7.39
CA VAL A 75 33.25 -12.29 -6.73
C VAL A 75 33.68 -11.43 -5.54
N ILE A 76 33.57 -10.11 -5.68
CA ILE A 76 33.87 -9.11 -4.67
C ILE A 76 32.57 -8.37 -4.32
N TRP A 77 32.34 -8.13 -3.06
CA TRP A 77 31.22 -7.35 -2.55
C TRP A 77 31.63 -5.89 -2.41
N ASP A 78 30.73 -4.97 -2.78
CA ASP A 78 30.97 -3.52 -2.71
C ASP A 78 30.95 -3.01 -1.26
N GLY A 79 30.23 -3.69 -0.37
CA GLY A 79 30.13 -3.30 1.03
C GLY A 79 28.97 -3.96 1.78
N ASP A 80 28.48 -3.24 2.77
CA ASP A 80 27.35 -3.62 3.61
C ASP A 80 26.14 -2.73 3.31
N ILE A 81 24.94 -3.31 3.36
CA ILE A 81 23.65 -2.64 3.21
C ILE A 81 22.74 -3.02 4.36
N ARG A 82 22.03 -2.06 4.93
CA ARG A 82 21.00 -2.31 5.96
C ARG A 82 19.64 -2.62 5.32
N VAL A 83 19.24 -3.89 5.34
CA VAL A 83 17.91 -4.37 4.89
C VAL A 83 16.88 -4.11 6.00
N PRO A 84 15.67 -3.62 5.69
CA PRO A 84 15.03 -3.55 4.36
C PRO A 84 15.10 -2.17 3.68
N PHE A 85 16.16 -1.42 3.85
CA PHE A 85 16.27 -0.13 3.20
C PHE A 85 16.87 -0.27 1.80
N SER A 86 16.21 0.34 0.81
CA SER A 86 16.63 0.35 -0.59
C SER A 86 17.98 1.05 -0.76
N PRO A 87 18.83 0.67 -1.73
CA PRO A 87 20.18 1.22 -1.90
C PRO A 87 20.21 2.73 -2.14
N GLU A 88 19.10 3.32 -2.60
CA GLU A 88 18.97 4.76 -2.82
C GLU A 88 18.86 5.57 -1.52
N THR A 89 18.49 4.91 -0.42
CA THR A 89 18.14 5.58 0.85
C THR A 89 19.37 5.86 1.73
N TYR A 90 19.23 6.88 2.58
CA TYR A 90 20.27 7.18 3.58
C TYR A 90 20.47 6.02 4.55
N LEU A 91 19.39 5.46 5.10
CA LEU A 91 19.46 4.41 6.11
C LEU A 91 20.01 3.08 5.58
N SER A 92 20.03 2.87 4.27
CA SER A 92 20.70 1.70 3.68
C SER A 92 22.22 1.71 3.89
N GLY A 93 22.82 2.91 3.99
CA GLY A 93 24.25 3.13 4.00
C GLY A 93 24.90 3.17 2.60
N VAL A 94 24.13 2.95 1.51
CA VAL A 94 24.64 2.88 0.13
C VAL A 94 24.46 4.21 -0.60
N GLN A 95 23.27 4.81 -0.53
CA GLN A 95 22.91 6.10 -1.12
C GLN A 95 23.21 6.17 -2.63
N ARG A 96 22.87 5.12 -3.36
CA ARG A 96 23.12 5.02 -4.79
C ARG A 96 21.89 4.57 -5.56
N GLN A 97 21.48 5.37 -6.55
CA GLN A 97 20.42 5.01 -7.50
C GLN A 97 20.84 3.79 -8.35
N LEU A 98 20.04 2.72 -8.32
CA LEU A 98 20.21 1.59 -9.23
C LEU A 98 19.79 2.01 -10.65
N LYS A 99 20.56 1.59 -11.65
CA LYS A 99 20.26 1.85 -13.05
C LYS A 99 19.51 0.67 -13.68
N PRO A 100 18.65 0.90 -14.69
CA PRO A 100 17.82 -0.15 -15.31
C PRO A 100 18.57 -1.36 -15.89
N ASN A 101 19.84 -1.22 -16.20
CA ASN A 101 20.72 -2.27 -16.72
C ASN A 101 21.65 -2.88 -15.67
N GLU A 102 21.52 -2.48 -14.41
CA GLU A 102 22.33 -3.01 -13.31
C GLU A 102 21.60 -4.11 -12.57
N TYR A 103 22.36 -4.95 -11.88
CA TYR A 103 21.90 -6.04 -11.04
C TYR A 103 22.41 -5.82 -9.62
N LEU A 104 21.47 -5.71 -8.68
CA LEU A 104 21.77 -5.57 -7.25
C LEU A 104 21.78 -6.94 -6.61
N TRP A 105 22.92 -7.32 -6.08
CA TRP A 105 23.09 -8.56 -5.34
C TRP A 105 23.16 -8.31 -3.86
N TYR A 106 22.53 -9.21 -3.11
CA TYR A 106 22.58 -9.27 -1.65
C TYR A 106 23.15 -10.63 -1.22
N GLU A 107 23.89 -10.67 -0.10
CA GLU A 107 24.30 -11.91 0.55
C GLU A 107 24.13 -11.83 2.06
N ARG A 108 23.55 -12.87 2.65
CA ARG A 108 23.44 -13.06 4.10
C ARG A 108 23.77 -14.50 4.50
N ARG A 109 24.41 -14.65 5.65
CA ARG A 109 24.57 -15.95 6.31
C ARG A 109 23.31 -16.28 7.09
N LEU A 110 22.81 -17.51 6.91
CA LEU A 110 21.71 -18.07 7.67
C LEU A 110 22.24 -19.30 8.42
N ILE A 111 22.18 -19.26 9.76
CA ILE A 111 22.62 -20.36 10.60
C ILE A 111 21.38 -21.19 10.98
N ILE A 112 21.41 -22.48 10.68
CA ILE A 112 20.36 -23.45 11.01
C ILE A 112 20.94 -24.45 12.02
N ASP A 113 20.60 -24.31 13.29
CA ASP A 113 21.13 -25.17 14.35
C ASP A 113 20.62 -26.62 14.20
N ARG A 114 19.39 -26.78 13.79
CA ARG A 114 18.76 -28.06 13.46
C ARG A 114 17.66 -27.89 12.43
N ILE A 115 17.44 -28.90 11.62
CA ILE A 115 16.24 -29.02 10.77
C ILE A 115 15.26 -29.89 11.55
N PRO A 116 14.13 -29.31 12.04
CA PRO A 116 13.15 -30.09 12.78
C PRO A 116 12.51 -31.12 11.84
N MET A 117 12.32 -32.37 12.34
CA MET A 117 11.65 -33.42 11.58
C MET A 117 10.22 -32.98 11.22
N GLU A 118 9.79 -33.26 9.99
CA GLU A 118 8.44 -32.95 9.49
C GLU A 118 8.09 -31.44 9.53
N LYS A 119 9.08 -30.58 9.44
CA LYS A 119 8.88 -29.14 9.27
C LYS A 119 9.44 -28.65 7.93
N ARG A 120 8.88 -27.55 7.46
CA ARG A 120 9.34 -26.80 6.28
C ARG A 120 9.83 -25.43 6.71
N LEU A 121 10.81 -24.90 6.01
CA LEU A 121 11.31 -23.53 6.24
C LEU A 121 10.86 -22.63 5.10
N LEU A 122 9.98 -21.70 5.41
CA LEU A 122 9.49 -20.72 4.47
C LEU A 122 10.32 -19.43 4.60
N LEU A 123 10.83 -18.93 3.47
CA LEU A 123 11.47 -17.62 3.35
C LEU A 123 10.44 -16.65 2.78
N ASN A 124 10.13 -15.62 3.54
CA ASN A 124 9.09 -14.64 3.23
C ASN A 124 9.69 -13.28 2.96
N PHE A 125 9.09 -12.56 2.02
CA PHE A 125 9.43 -11.19 1.64
C PHE A 125 8.17 -10.33 1.69
N GLY A 126 8.25 -9.19 2.37
CA GLY A 126 7.16 -8.21 2.36
C GLY A 126 7.02 -7.53 1.00
N ALA A 127 8.15 -7.18 0.38
CA ALA A 127 8.23 -6.71 -1.01
C ALA A 127 9.70 -6.68 -1.49
N CYS A 128 9.87 -6.77 -2.81
CA CYS A 128 11.17 -6.63 -3.48
C CYS A 128 10.97 -6.03 -4.88
N ASP A 129 11.49 -4.83 -5.14
CA ASP A 129 11.32 -4.09 -6.39
C ASP A 129 12.49 -4.36 -7.34
N GLU A 130 12.34 -4.92 -8.54
CA GLU A 130 11.10 -5.39 -9.18
C GLU A 130 11.16 -6.90 -9.42
N ARG A 131 12.23 -7.41 -10.04
CA ARG A 131 12.44 -8.82 -10.37
C ARG A 131 13.56 -9.40 -9.55
N CYS A 132 13.28 -10.44 -8.79
CA CYS A 132 14.29 -11.08 -7.98
C CYS A 132 14.44 -12.57 -8.24
N ARG A 133 15.67 -13.05 -8.04
CA ARG A 133 16.05 -14.46 -8.00
C ARG A 133 16.68 -14.74 -6.65
N VAL A 134 16.19 -15.74 -5.98
CA VAL A 134 16.62 -16.14 -4.64
C VAL A 134 17.40 -17.45 -4.71
N TYR A 135 18.60 -17.44 -4.18
CA TYR A 135 19.49 -18.60 -4.13
C TYR A 135 19.82 -18.95 -2.67
N VAL A 136 19.81 -20.24 -2.37
CA VAL A 136 20.29 -20.77 -1.10
C VAL A 136 21.39 -21.81 -1.40
N ASN A 137 22.58 -21.65 -0.83
CA ASN A 137 23.74 -22.52 -1.08
C ASN A 137 23.99 -22.77 -2.59
N ASP A 138 23.91 -21.70 -3.40
CA ASP A 138 24.07 -21.72 -4.85
C ASP A 138 22.95 -22.39 -5.64
N THR A 139 21.93 -22.96 -5.00
CA THR A 139 20.73 -23.50 -5.64
C THR A 139 19.72 -22.37 -5.83
N LEU A 140 19.16 -22.23 -7.04
CA LEU A 140 18.03 -21.32 -7.29
C LEU A 140 16.80 -21.86 -6.58
N ALA A 141 16.40 -21.21 -5.49
CA ALA A 141 15.25 -21.60 -4.68
C ALA A 141 13.94 -21.04 -5.22
N GLY A 142 13.97 -19.85 -5.85
CA GLY A 142 12.76 -19.25 -6.42
C GLY A 142 13.01 -17.95 -7.17
N VAL A 143 11.97 -17.48 -7.84
CA VAL A 143 11.92 -16.22 -8.60
C VAL A 143 10.64 -15.48 -8.28
N HIS A 144 10.69 -14.14 -8.33
CA HIS A 144 9.52 -13.28 -8.19
C HIS A 144 9.59 -12.11 -9.15
N SER A 145 8.43 -11.59 -9.54
CA SER A 145 8.28 -10.36 -10.32
C SER A 145 7.08 -9.58 -9.81
N GLY A 146 7.24 -8.30 -9.61
CA GLY A 146 6.29 -7.36 -9.02
C GLY A 146 6.91 -6.64 -7.82
N GLY A 147 6.91 -5.29 -7.83
CA GLY A 147 7.67 -4.50 -6.85
C GLY A 147 7.00 -4.35 -5.49
N TYR A 148 5.69 -4.69 -5.35
CA TYR A 148 4.89 -4.29 -4.20
C TYR A 148 4.22 -5.45 -3.47
N GLN A 149 4.10 -6.62 -4.08
CA GLN A 149 3.43 -7.78 -3.50
C GLN A 149 4.37 -8.60 -2.63
N ALA A 150 3.83 -9.11 -1.53
CA ALA A 150 4.52 -10.08 -0.69
C ALA A 150 4.58 -11.45 -1.37
N PHE A 151 5.66 -12.19 -1.14
CA PHE A 151 5.81 -13.55 -1.66
C PHE A 151 6.58 -14.45 -0.70
N THR A 152 6.41 -15.74 -0.88
CA THR A 152 7.02 -16.79 -0.04
C THR A 152 7.72 -17.81 -0.92
N ILE A 153 8.90 -18.25 -0.51
CA ILE A 153 9.66 -19.33 -1.15
C ILE A 153 9.93 -20.39 -0.11
N ASP A 154 9.57 -21.64 -0.39
CA ASP A 154 9.97 -22.77 0.43
C ASP A 154 11.44 -23.12 0.15
N ILE A 155 12.28 -23.00 1.17
CA ILE A 155 13.72 -23.25 1.05
C ILE A 155 14.16 -24.53 1.74
N THR A 156 13.21 -25.39 2.17
CA THR A 156 13.47 -26.60 2.97
C THR A 156 14.51 -27.51 2.32
N ASP A 157 14.38 -27.75 1.01
CA ASP A 157 15.25 -28.66 0.27
C ASP A 157 16.60 -28.02 -0.11
N CYS A 158 16.77 -26.70 0.14
CA CYS A 158 18.00 -25.96 -0.18
C CYS A 158 18.91 -25.73 1.03
N ILE A 159 18.42 -26.00 2.25
CA ILE A 159 19.17 -25.75 3.50
C ILE A 159 19.86 -27.00 4.02
N GLN A 160 20.88 -26.76 4.85
CA GLN A 160 21.59 -27.76 5.62
C GLN A 160 21.77 -27.30 7.08
N VAL A 161 22.03 -28.23 7.98
CA VAL A 161 22.42 -27.88 9.36
C VAL A 161 23.76 -27.15 9.33
N GLY A 162 23.86 -26.10 10.12
CA GLY A 162 25.02 -25.23 10.19
C GLY A 162 24.87 -23.98 9.28
N LYS A 163 25.92 -23.63 8.61
CA LYS A 163 26.01 -22.41 7.79
C LYS A 163 25.36 -22.60 6.43
N ASN A 164 24.41 -21.72 6.10
CA ASN A 164 23.84 -21.55 4.78
C ASN A 164 24.11 -20.14 4.27
N ILE A 165 24.15 -19.96 2.95
CA ILE A 165 24.32 -18.67 2.30
C ILE A 165 23.07 -18.36 1.49
N LEU A 166 22.38 -17.32 1.91
CA LEU A 166 21.24 -16.74 1.16
C LEU A 166 21.77 -15.63 0.26
N ARG A 167 21.46 -15.69 -1.04
CA ARG A 167 21.76 -14.63 -2.01
C ARG A 167 20.51 -14.24 -2.76
N ILE A 168 20.38 -12.96 -3.05
CA ILE A 168 19.25 -12.40 -3.80
C ILE A 168 19.84 -11.52 -4.89
N CYS A 169 19.41 -11.74 -6.13
CA CYS A 169 19.74 -10.90 -7.27
C CYS A 169 18.50 -10.15 -7.72
N VAL A 170 18.56 -8.84 -7.79
CA VAL A 170 17.44 -7.97 -8.17
C VAL A 170 17.82 -7.15 -9.39
N GLN A 171 16.87 -6.98 -10.30
CA GLN A 171 16.91 -6.01 -11.39
C GLN A 171 15.63 -5.19 -11.36
N ASP A 172 15.76 -3.88 -11.42
CA ASP A 172 14.65 -2.94 -11.51
C ASP A 172 14.85 -2.02 -12.72
N LYS A 173 13.84 -1.98 -13.59
CA LYS A 173 13.81 -1.09 -14.75
C LYS A 173 13.12 0.23 -14.48
N SER A 174 12.50 0.38 -13.32
CA SER A 174 11.83 1.58 -12.85
C SER A 174 10.90 2.19 -13.93
N ASP A 175 10.96 3.50 -14.16
CA ASP A 175 10.11 4.24 -15.13
C ASP A 175 10.53 4.08 -16.60
N THR A 176 11.57 3.28 -16.89
CA THR A 176 11.97 2.95 -18.27
C THR A 176 11.22 1.75 -18.85
N SER A 177 10.34 1.11 -18.08
CA SER A 177 9.58 -0.08 -18.48
C SER A 177 8.07 0.13 -18.35
N TYR A 178 7.30 -0.95 -18.38
CA TYR A 178 5.84 -0.98 -18.31
C TYR A 178 5.29 -1.45 -16.96
N HIS A 179 6.17 -1.83 -16.04
CA HIS A 179 5.82 -2.39 -14.73
C HIS A 179 5.10 -1.40 -13.83
N GLY A 180 4.48 -1.91 -12.76
CA GLY A 180 3.95 -1.12 -11.67
C GLY A 180 5.06 -0.38 -10.93
N ARG A 181 4.97 0.97 -10.81
CA ARG A 181 5.99 1.79 -10.15
C ARG A 181 5.46 2.92 -9.28
N GLY A 182 4.15 3.14 -9.30
CA GLY A 182 3.56 4.28 -8.60
C GLY A 182 4.08 5.62 -9.15
N LYS A 183 4.49 6.51 -8.26
CA LYS A 183 5.08 7.82 -8.61
C LYS A 183 6.61 7.83 -8.66
N GLN A 184 7.24 6.68 -8.69
CA GLN A 184 8.69 6.56 -8.77
C GLN A 184 9.24 7.01 -10.12
N ALA A 185 10.34 7.75 -10.12
CA ALA A 185 11.04 8.20 -11.32
C ALA A 185 12.56 8.26 -11.09
N LEU A 186 13.35 7.77 -12.08
CA LEU A 186 14.81 7.88 -12.07
C LEU A 186 15.29 9.34 -12.11
N LYS A 187 14.47 10.22 -12.70
CA LYS A 187 14.66 11.67 -12.68
C LYS A 187 13.48 12.29 -11.94
N ASN A 188 13.59 12.28 -10.61
CA ASN A 188 12.57 12.82 -9.72
C ASN A 188 12.39 14.33 -9.87
N GLY A 189 11.23 14.83 -9.44
CA GLY A 189 10.89 16.24 -9.37
C GLY A 189 9.40 16.51 -9.51
N GLY A 190 8.94 17.60 -8.89
CA GLY A 190 7.53 17.95 -8.82
C GLY A 190 6.74 16.87 -8.07
N MET A 191 5.80 16.20 -8.75
CA MET A 191 4.95 15.14 -8.19
C MET A 191 5.46 13.72 -8.45
N PHE A 192 6.70 13.55 -8.92
CA PHE A 192 7.38 12.27 -9.08
C PHE A 192 8.63 12.22 -8.20
N TYR A 193 8.82 11.14 -7.49
CA TYR A 193 9.79 11.02 -6.41
C TYR A 193 10.90 10.05 -6.76
N THR A 194 11.98 10.09 -5.99
CA THR A 194 13.14 9.20 -6.14
C THR A 194 12.69 7.74 -6.25
N ALA A 195 13.08 7.09 -7.35
CA ALA A 195 12.84 5.67 -7.54
C ALA A 195 13.71 4.87 -6.58
N GLN A 196 13.16 3.80 -6.02
CA GLN A 196 13.85 2.84 -5.18
C GLN A 196 13.89 1.47 -5.85
N SER A 197 14.74 0.57 -5.36
CA SER A 197 14.94 -0.76 -5.91
C SER A 197 15.25 -1.78 -4.80
N GLY A 198 15.11 -3.06 -5.11
CA GLY A 198 15.55 -4.14 -4.23
C GLY A 198 14.63 -4.41 -3.05
N LEU A 199 15.22 -4.90 -1.97
CA LEU A 199 14.47 -5.24 -0.75
C LEU A 199 14.07 -3.97 -0.02
N TRP A 200 12.75 -3.72 0.11
CA TRP A 200 12.25 -2.52 0.78
C TRP A 200 11.18 -2.79 1.84
N GLN A 201 10.83 -4.07 2.06
CA GLN A 201 10.04 -4.51 3.20
C GLN A 201 10.73 -5.71 3.88
N THR A 202 10.31 -6.00 5.10
CA THR A 202 10.88 -7.05 5.95
C THR A 202 11.06 -8.39 5.24
N VAL A 203 12.21 -9.02 5.49
CA VAL A 203 12.52 -10.41 5.11
C VAL A 203 12.55 -11.26 6.37
N TRP A 204 11.88 -12.43 6.35
CA TRP A 204 11.84 -13.31 7.51
C TRP A 204 11.69 -14.78 7.12
N CYS A 205 12.05 -15.67 8.02
CA CYS A 205 11.82 -17.12 7.90
C CYS A 205 10.78 -17.61 8.89
N GLU A 206 10.02 -18.64 8.52
CA GLU A 206 9.08 -19.35 9.41
C GLU A 206 9.24 -20.86 9.30
N TRP A 207 9.31 -21.54 10.45
CA TRP A 207 9.15 -22.97 10.48
C TRP A 207 7.68 -23.35 10.56
N VAL A 208 7.19 -24.09 9.57
CA VAL A 208 5.81 -24.59 9.48
C VAL A 208 5.79 -26.12 9.43
N PRO A 209 4.68 -26.80 9.77
CA PRO A 209 4.53 -28.25 9.54
C PRO A 209 4.52 -28.59 8.04
N GLN A 210 4.52 -29.89 7.70
CA GLN A 210 4.41 -30.35 6.30
C GLN A 210 3.09 -29.92 5.65
N ILE A 211 2.02 -29.84 6.45
CA ILE A 211 0.70 -29.34 6.07
C ILE A 211 0.45 -28.09 6.90
N TYR A 212 0.29 -26.95 6.25
CA TYR A 212 0.11 -25.65 6.90
C TYR A 212 -0.91 -24.79 6.14
N ILE A 213 -1.49 -23.82 6.83
CA ILE A 213 -2.37 -22.80 6.24
C ILE A 213 -1.53 -21.87 5.39
N GLN A 214 -1.76 -21.88 4.09
CA GLN A 214 -1.08 -20.98 3.16
C GLN A 214 -1.89 -19.71 2.89
N GLU A 215 -3.22 -19.85 2.70
CA GLU A 215 -4.13 -18.72 2.55
C GLU A 215 -5.26 -18.79 3.58
N LEU A 216 -5.58 -17.65 4.17
CA LEU A 216 -6.70 -17.46 5.08
C LEU A 216 -7.50 -16.24 4.61
N ARG A 217 -8.77 -16.44 4.28
CA ARG A 217 -9.70 -15.37 3.93
C ARG A 217 -10.79 -15.29 4.99
N ILE A 218 -10.99 -14.08 5.53
CA ILE A 218 -11.97 -13.82 6.59
C ILE A 218 -12.99 -12.82 6.06
N THR A 219 -14.24 -13.25 5.88
CA THR A 219 -15.31 -12.43 5.33
C THR A 219 -16.38 -12.18 6.39
N PRO A 220 -16.46 -10.95 6.94
CA PRO A 220 -17.59 -10.58 7.78
C PRO A 220 -18.89 -10.56 6.97
N ASP A 221 -19.85 -11.38 7.34
CA ASP A 221 -21.23 -11.34 6.85
C ASP A 221 -22.08 -10.57 7.88
N TYR A 222 -22.01 -9.25 7.74
CA TYR A 222 -22.51 -8.29 8.73
C TYR A 222 -23.99 -8.45 9.00
N ASP A 223 -24.81 -8.64 7.95
CA ASP A 223 -26.27 -8.70 8.04
C ASP A 223 -26.76 -9.99 8.70
N ASN A 224 -26.01 -11.07 8.51
CA ASN A 224 -26.35 -12.37 9.09
C ASN A 224 -25.63 -12.62 10.43
N ASN A 225 -24.95 -11.62 11.00
CA ASN A 225 -24.21 -11.74 12.28
C ASN A 225 -23.27 -12.96 12.31
N ARG A 226 -22.48 -13.14 11.27
CA ARG A 226 -21.55 -14.26 11.16
C ARG A 226 -20.28 -13.85 10.44
N VAL A 227 -19.24 -14.64 10.60
CA VAL A 227 -18.00 -14.55 9.83
C VAL A 227 -17.78 -15.84 9.06
N ILE A 228 -17.31 -15.72 7.84
CA ILE A 228 -16.99 -16.86 6.96
C ILE A 228 -15.47 -16.94 6.85
N LEU A 229 -14.91 -18.08 7.19
CA LEU A 229 -13.50 -18.39 7.04
C LEU A 229 -13.31 -19.33 5.85
N GLU A 230 -12.45 -18.94 4.92
CA GLU A 230 -11.95 -19.82 3.86
C GLU A 230 -10.48 -20.12 4.18
N ILE A 231 -10.14 -21.38 4.35
CA ILE A 231 -8.80 -21.85 4.71
C ILE A 231 -8.29 -22.73 3.58
N GLU A 232 -7.15 -22.37 3.01
CA GLU A 232 -6.47 -23.16 1.99
C GLU A 232 -5.09 -23.58 2.50
N SER A 233 -4.84 -24.89 2.51
CA SER A 233 -3.52 -25.42 2.86
C SER A 233 -2.57 -25.34 1.67
N ASN A 234 -1.27 -25.51 1.93
CA ASN A 234 -0.29 -25.68 0.86
C ASN A 234 -0.65 -26.85 -0.09
N LYS A 235 -1.25 -27.93 0.41
CA LYS A 235 -1.68 -29.07 -0.41
C LYS A 235 -2.84 -28.74 -1.35
N CYS A 236 -3.78 -27.93 -0.90
CA CYS A 236 -4.87 -27.42 -1.73
C CYS A 236 -4.33 -26.55 -2.89
N LEU A 237 -3.43 -25.61 -2.60
CA LEU A 237 -2.85 -24.70 -3.60
C LEU A 237 -1.90 -25.42 -4.57
N GLU A 238 -1.15 -26.42 -4.11
CA GLU A 238 -0.32 -27.30 -4.97
C GLU A 238 -1.18 -28.25 -5.83
N LYS A 239 -2.51 -28.25 -5.63
CA LYS A 239 -3.47 -29.14 -6.32
C LYS A 239 -3.11 -30.62 -6.17
N ILE A 240 -2.58 -31.00 -5.02
CA ILE A 240 -2.25 -32.38 -4.69
C ILE A 240 -3.55 -33.08 -4.30
N ILE A 241 -3.94 -34.11 -5.04
CA ILE A 241 -5.08 -34.95 -4.69
C ILE A 241 -4.71 -35.79 -3.46
N SER A 242 -5.42 -35.59 -2.36
CA SER A 242 -5.21 -36.32 -1.12
C SER A 242 -6.55 -36.55 -0.43
N GLU A 243 -6.73 -37.73 0.13
CA GLU A 243 -7.85 -38.07 1.03
C GLU A 243 -7.50 -37.81 2.51
N GLU A 244 -6.37 -37.15 2.74
CA GLU A 244 -5.90 -36.86 4.09
C GLU A 244 -6.78 -35.83 4.77
N MET A 245 -7.23 -36.14 5.98
CA MET A 245 -8.03 -35.27 6.83
C MET A 245 -7.19 -34.75 7.98
N VAL A 246 -7.32 -33.47 8.28
CA VAL A 246 -6.72 -32.88 9.50
C VAL A 246 -7.80 -32.30 10.40
N SER A 247 -7.53 -32.31 11.71
CA SER A 247 -8.37 -31.63 12.67
C SER A 247 -8.24 -30.12 12.49
N CYS A 248 -9.35 -29.42 12.45
CA CYS A 248 -9.40 -27.95 12.42
C CYS A 248 -10.16 -27.46 13.66
N LYS A 249 -9.45 -26.74 14.52
CA LYS A 249 -10.04 -26.11 15.72
C LYS A 249 -9.93 -24.60 15.58
N ILE A 250 -11.05 -23.91 15.77
CA ILE A 250 -11.13 -22.46 15.69
C ILE A 250 -11.65 -21.92 17.02
N LEU A 251 -10.94 -20.94 17.57
CA LEU A 251 -11.31 -20.21 18.77
C LEU A 251 -11.52 -18.75 18.40
N LEU A 252 -12.70 -18.24 18.66
CA LEU A 252 -13.05 -16.82 18.52
C LEU A 252 -13.02 -16.15 19.89
N PHE A 253 -12.34 -15.01 19.96
CA PHE A 253 -12.22 -14.26 21.20
C PHE A 253 -12.86 -12.87 21.06
N ASP A 254 -13.58 -12.48 22.12
CA ASP A 254 -13.94 -11.10 22.43
C ASP A 254 -13.00 -10.63 23.54
N GLN A 255 -12.04 -9.77 23.19
CA GLN A 255 -10.90 -9.43 24.04
C GLN A 255 -10.13 -10.69 24.48
N ASN A 256 -10.16 -11.15 25.66
CA ASN A 256 -9.47 -12.35 26.12
C ASN A 256 -10.43 -13.52 26.42
N GLN A 257 -11.73 -13.38 26.13
CA GLN A 257 -12.74 -14.39 26.42
C GLN A 257 -13.11 -15.16 25.16
N ILE A 258 -13.10 -16.49 25.26
CA ILE A 258 -13.59 -17.35 24.15
C ILE A 258 -15.10 -17.20 24.08
N VAL A 259 -15.59 -16.67 22.95
CA VAL A 259 -17.02 -16.49 22.67
C VAL A 259 -17.57 -17.54 21.72
N ASN A 260 -16.70 -18.22 20.98
CA ASN A 260 -17.09 -19.36 20.15
C ASN A 260 -15.93 -20.34 19.97
N GLU A 261 -16.25 -21.63 19.87
CA GLU A 261 -15.30 -22.71 19.59
C GLU A 261 -15.90 -23.65 18.56
N ILE A 262 -15.17 -23.92 17.46
CA ILE A 262 -15.54 -24.89 16.44
C ILE A 262 -14.45 -25.96 16.36
N LYS A 263 -14.87 -27.21 16.29
CA LYS A 263 -14.00 -28.35 16.02
C LYS A 263 -14.59 -29.17 14.87
N THR A 264 -13.79 -29.39 13.85
CA THR A 264 -14.17 -30.16 12.66
C THR A 264 -12.95 -30.86 12.08
N ASN A 265 -13.17 -31.75 11.14
CA ASN A 265 -12.11 -32.31 10.30
C ASN A 265 -12.30 -31.78 8.89
N VAL A 266 -11.21 -31.44 8.22
CA VAL A 266 -11.21 -30.90 6.88
C VAL A 266 -10.24 -31.66 5.99
N LEU A 267 -10.58 -31.76 4.70
CA LEU A 267 -9.72 -32.39 3.70
C LEU A 267 -8.59 -31.42 3.31
N VAL A 268 -7.34 -31.89 3.36
CA VAL A 268 -6.18 -31.02 3.11
C VAL A 268 -6.06 -30.54 1.67
N SER A 269 -6.61 -31.32 0.72
CA SER A 269 -6.60 -31.00 -0.72
C SER A 269 -7.71 -30.04 -1.16
N GLU A 270 -8.62 -29.64 -0.26
CA GLU A 270 -9.76 -28.80 -0.55
C GLU A 270 -9.75 -27.52 0.30
N LYS A 271 -10.38 -26.47 -0.23
CA LYS A 271 -10.67 -25.26 0.52
C LYS A 271 -11.71 -25.57 1.61
N ALA A 272 -11.33 -25.40 2.86
CA ALA A 272 -12.28 -25.48 3.97
C ALA A 272 -13.06 -24.18 4.12
N VAL A 273 -14.40 -24.25 4.13
CA VAL A 273 -15.28 -23.10 4.36
C VAL A 273 -16.00 -23.31 5.69
N ILE A 274 -15.76 -22.42 6.65
CA ILE A 274 -16.29 -22.53 8.00
C ILE A 274 -17.05 -21.25 8.36
N VAL A 275 -18.28 -21.41 8.82
CA VAL A 275 -19.17 -20.30 9.21
C VAL A 275 -19.26 -20.24 10.73
N ILE A 276 -19.00 -19.06 11.31
CA ILE A 276 -19.06 -18.80 12.75
C ILE A 276 -20.13 -17.75 13.03
N ASN A 277 -21.17 -18.10 13.77
CA ASN A 277 -22.19 -17.16 14.22
C ASN A 277 -21.70 -16.34 15.41
N ILE A 278 -22.05 -15.04 15.42
CA ILE A 278 -21.67 -14.09 16.46
C ILE A 278 -22.95 -13.60 17.12
N SER A 279 -23.23 -14.06 18.34
CA SER A 279 -24.49 -13.77 19.03
C SER A 279 -24.63 -12.29 19.41
N ASP A 280 -23.56 -11.71 19.97
CA ASP A 280 -23.52 -10.30 20.42
C ASP A 280 -22.53 -9.53 19.56
N LYS A 281 -22.96 -9.24 18.31
CA LYS A 281 -22.12 -8.55 17.33
C LYS A 281 -21.70 -7.17 17.81
N LYS A 282 -20.39 -6.94 17.94
CA LYS A 282 -19.76 -5.63 18.11
C LYS A 282 -19.28 -5.14 16.75
N SER A 283 -19.85 -4.02 16.30
CA SER A 283 -19.49 -3.45 15.00
C SER A 283 -18.18 -2.69 15.08
N TRP A 284 -17.36 -2.84 14.04
CA TRP A 284 -16.19 -2.00 13.85
C TRP A 284 -16.61 -0.67 13.19
N THR A 285 -16.15 0.45 13.74
CA THR A 285 -16.22 1.80 13.15
C THR A 285 -14.94 2.57 13.51
N PRO A 286 -14.61 3.69 12.82
CA PRO A 286 -13.49 4.54 13.20
C PRO A 286 -13.53 5.07 14.64
N GLU A 287 -14.73 5.26 15.17
CA GLU A 287 -14.94 5.72 16.56
C GLU A 287 -14.86 4.59 17.58
N HIS A 288 -15.21 3.37 17.16
CA HIS A 288 -15.21 2.15 17.98
C HIS A 288 -14.56 1.00 17.19
N PRO A 289 -13.21 0.97 17.07
CA PRO A 289 -12.50 0.03 16.22
C PRO A 289 -12.36 -1.35 16.89
N PHE A 290 -13.50 -2.00 17.15
CA PHE A 290 -13.53 -3.29 17.83
C PHE A 290 -13.07 -4.40 16.87
N LEU A 291 -12.09 -5.17 17.31
CA LEU A 291 -11.55 -6.33 16.60
C LEU A 291 -11.79 -7.60 17.42
N TYR A 292 -12.26 -8.63 16.76
CA TYR A 292 -12.29 -9.99 17.29
C TYR A 292 -10.98 -10.67 16.98
N ASP A 293 -10.36 -11.31 17.97
CA ASP A 293 -9.20 -12.17 17.74
C ASP A 293 -9.65 -13.59 17.40
N ILE A 294 -8.89 -14.26 16.53
CA ILE A 294 -9.17 -15.62 16.11
C ILE A 294 -7.89 -16.44 16.15
N ARG A 295 -7.98 -17.65 16.70
CA ARG A 295 -6.92 -18.64 16.66
C ARG A 295 -7.39 -19.88 15.94
N ILE A 296 -6.60 -20.32 14.96
CA ILE A 296 -6.88 -21.48 14.13
C ILE A 296 -5.77 -22.51 14.37
N VAL A 297 -6.14 -23.73 14.78
CA VAL A 297 -5.24 -24.87 14.85
C VAL A 297 -5.65 -25.84 13.75
N TYR A 298 -4.80 -26.00 12.76
CA TYR A 298 -5.02 -26.79 11.56
C TYR A 298 -3.98 -27.91 11.51
N GLY A 299 -4.36 -29.11 11.97
CA GLY A 299 -3.38 -30.15 12.24
C GLY A 299 -2.36 -29.70 13.30
N GLU A 300 -1.09 -29.59 12.87
CA GLU A 300 0.00 -29.08 13.71
C GLU A 300 0.28 -27.58 13.51
N ASP A 301 -0.32 -26.95 12.51
CA ASP A 301 -0.16 -25.51 12.29
C ASP A 301 -1.07 -24.71 13.19
N MET A 302 -0.55 -23.66 13.80
CA MET A 302 -1.31 -22.73 14.61
C MET A 302 -1.07 -21.31 14.13
N VAL A 303 -2.14 -20.65 13.73
CA VAL A 303 -2.12 -19.25 13.31
C VAL A 303 -3.04 -18.40 14.16
N GLU A 304 -2.64 -17.17 14.40
CA GLU A 304 -3.44 -16.14 15.03
C GLU A 304 -3.77 -15.07 13.97
N SER A 305 -5.01 -14.56 14.05
CA SER A 305 -5.53 -13.53 13.16
C SER A 305 -6.57 -12.69 13.89
N TYR A 306 -7.18 -11.74 13.20
CA TYR A 306 -8.23 -10.87 13.73
C TYR A 306 -9.15 -10.38 12.61
N PHE A 307 -10.33 -9.86 12.96
CA PHE A 307 -11.25 -9.20 12.03
C PHE A 307 -12.18 -8.24 12.77
N GLY A 308 -12.73 -7.27 12.03
CA GLY A 308 -13.82 -6.40 12.49
C GLY A 308 -15.12 -6.72 11.76
N MET A 309 -16.24 -6.73 12.49
CA MET A 309 -17.57 -6.83 11.90
C MET A 309 -17.98 -5.49 11.30
N ARG A 310 -17.96 -5.39 9.97
CA ARG A 310 -18.27 -4.15 9.25
C ARG A 310 -18.86 -4.45 7.88
N LEU A 311 -19.57 -3.46 7.31
CA LEU A 311 -20.14 -3.48 5.97
C LEU A 311 -19.97 -2.12 5.31
N PHE A 312 -19.49 -2.09 4.07
CA PHE A 312 -19.39 -0.89 3.25
C PHE A 312 -20.34 -1.00 2.06
N THR A 313 -21.21 0.00 1.92
CA THR A 313 -22.24 0.02 0.85
C THR A 313 -22.41 1.41 0.26
N ALA A 314 -23.05 1.46 -0.90
CA ALA A 314 -23.57 2.67 -1.51
C ALA A 314 -25.09 2.59 -1.52
N GLU A 315 -25.76 3.35 -0.67
CA GLU A 315 -27.22 3.28 -0.43
C GLU A 315 -27.84 4.70 -0.45
N PRO A 316 -29.13 4.84 -0.83
CA PRO A 316 -29.81 6.10 -0.68
C PRO A 316 -30.13 6.39 0.79
N ASP A 317 -29.98 7.65 1.21
CA ASP A 317 -30.47 8.10 2.51
C ASP A 317 -32.01 8.22 2.53
N SER A 318 -32.59 8.60 3.68
CA SER A 318 -34.03 8.75 3.85
C SER A 318 -34.70 9.78 2.90
N LYS A 319 -33.88 10.60 2.21
CA LYS A 319 -34.31 11.58 1.21
C LYS A 319 -34.06 11.10 -0.21
N GLY A 320 -33.59 9.86 -0.40
CA GLY A 320 -33.28 9.29 -1.70
C GLY A 320 -31.94 9.78 -2.28
N VAL A 321 -31.08 10.46 -1.49
CA VAL A 321 -29.77 10.90 -1.94
C VAL A 321 -28.77 9.75 -1.79
N PRO A 322 -28.04 9.36 -2.86
CA PRO A 322 -27.03 8.31 -2.76
C PRO A 322 -25.91 8.67 -1.76
N ARG A 323 -25.57 7.75 -0.88
CA ARG A 323 -24.56 7.92 0.17
C ARG A 323 -23.57 6.76 0.19
N LEU A 324 -22.36 7.02 0.64
CA LEU A 324 -21.47 5.99 1.13
C LEU A 324 -21.88 5.65 2.56
N CYS A 325 -22.02 4.37 2.86
CA CYS A 325 -22.50 3.89 4.15
C CYS A 325 -21.48 2.97 4.82
N LEU A 326 -21.41 3.05 6.14
CA LEU A 326 -20.75 2.10 7.01
C LEU A 326 -21.82 1.45 7.88
N ASN A 327 -21.95 0.12 7.83
CA ASN A 327 -22.95 -0.63 8.58
C ASN A 327 -24.38 -0.11 8.35
N HIS A 328 -24.73 0.17 7.07
CA HIS A 328 -25.99 0.76 6.58
C HIS A 328 -26.27 2.22 7.01
N LEU A 329 -25.35 2.84 7.74
CA LEU A 329 -25.51 4.24 8.14
C LEU A 329 -24.70 5.15 7.21
N PRO A 330 -25.31 6.22 6.66
CA PRO A 330 -24.55 7.21 5.89
C PRO A 330 -23.35 7.71 6.67
N TYR A 331 -22.16 7.49 6.12
CA TYR A 331 -20.89 7.82 6.78
C TYR A 331 -20.02 8.69 5.87
N PHE A 332 -19.85 9.95 6.26
CA PHE A 332 -19.01 10.88 5.49
C PHE A 332 -17.54 10.56 5.70
N GLN A 333 -16.85 10.24 4.61
CA GLN A 333 -15.42 9.91 4.65
C GLN A 333 -14.61 11.19 4.41
N LYS A 334 -14.11 11.80 5.51
CA LYS A 334 -13.20 12.95 5.47
C LYS A 334 -11.78 12.43 5.38
N GLY A 335 -11.23 12.39 4.18
CA GLY A 335 -9.96 11.77 3.88
C GLY A 335 -8.80 12.73 3.70
N ILE A 336 -7.61 12.15 3.81
CA ILE A 336 -6.33 12.77 3.47
C ILE A 336 -5.54 11.82 2.58
N LEU A 337 -4.85 12.38 1.56
CA LEU A 337 -3.97 11.62 0.68
C LEU A 337 -2.66 11.33 1.41
N ASP A 338 -2.19 10.09 1.35
CA ASP A 338 -0.89 9.70 1.90
C ASP A 338 -0.14 8.81 0.91
N GLN A 339 1.06 9.21 0.56
CA GLN A 339 1.94 8.51 -0.37
C GLN A 339 2.98 7.65 0.37
N GLY A 340 3.10 7.79 1.70
CA GLY A 340 3.90 6.92 2.56
C GLY A 340 5.41 6.98 2.34
N TYR A 341 5.96 8.14 1.98
CA TYR A 341 7.40 8.34 1.83
C TYR A 341 8.03 8.92 3.10
N TYR A 342 9.27 8.52 3.36
CA TYR A 342 10.13 9.03 4.44
C TYR A 342 11.44 9.57 3.85
N PRO A 343 11.99 10.68 4.37
CA PRO A 343 13.15 11.33 3.74
C PRO A 343 14.42 10.45 3.77
N GLU A 344 14.59 9.65 4.80
CA GLU A 344 15.77 8.80 5.02
C GLU A 344 15.64 7.38 4.47
N SER A 345 14.39 6.95 4.08
CA SER A 345 14.10 5.55 3.74
C SER A 345 13.12 5.35 2.59
N LEU A 346 12.69 6.42 1.92
CA LEU A 346 11.72 6.41 0.82
C LEU A 346 10.42 5.66 1.20
N LEU A 347 10.09 4.58 0.50
CA LEU A 347 8.85 3.84 0.74
C LEU A 347 8.89 2.95 2.00
N THR A 348 10.05 2.72 2.61
CA THR A 348 10.16 1.88 3.80
C THR A 348 9.85 2.67 5.06
N PRO A 349 8.79 2.36 5.83
CA PRO A 349 8.58 2.94 7.14
C PRO A 349 9.77 2.64 8.06
N VAL A 350 10.18 3.62 8.86
CA VAL A 350 11.38 3.49 9.70
C VAL A 350 11.12 2.62 10.92
N SER A 351 9.90 2.68 11.45
CA SER A 351 9.42 1.89 12.59
C SER A 351 7.89 1.80 12.64
N ASP A 352 7.35 0.98 13.54
CA ASP A 352 5.92 0.94 13.86
C ASP A 352 5.43 2.28 14.38
N GLU A 353 6.19 2.94 15.26
CA GLU A 353 5.85 4.24 15.84
C GLU A 353 5.73 5.33 14.77
N ALA A 354 6.56 5.27 13.72
CA ALA A 354 6.45 6.21 12.60
C ALA A 354 5.13 6.03 11.83
N MET A 355 4.72 4.77 11.59
CA MET A 355 3.43 4.46 10.97
C MET A 355 2.25 4.91 11.83
N ILE A 356 2.32 4.65 13.15
CA ILE A 356 1.30 5.05 14.11
C ILE A 356 1.18 6.58 14.16
N PHE A 357 2.31 7.29 14.20
CA PHE A 357 2.34 8.75 14.25
C PHE A 357 1.62 9.39 13.05
N ASP A 358 1.84 8.89 11.85
CA ASP A 358 1.19 9.39 10.63
C ASP A 358 -0.34 9.20 10.71
N ILE A 359 -0.79 8.01 11.15
CA ILE A 359 -2.22 7.69 11.32
C ILE A 359 -2.86 8.56 12.42
N GLU A 360 -2.22 8.67 13.59
CA GLU A 360 -2.73 9.44 14.71
C GLU A 360 -2.74 10.94 14.43
N THR A 361 -1.74 11.45 13.68
CA THR A 361 -1.71 12.84 13.22
C THR A 361 -2.88 13.15 12.30
N ALA A 362 -3.15 12.28 11.31
CA ALA A 362 -4.33 12.42 10.46
C ALA A 362 -5.62 12.44 11.30
N LYS A 363 -5.77 11.50 12.22
CA LYS A 363 -6.94 11.40 13.12
C LYS A 363 -7.10 12.63 14.01
N ALA A 364 -6.02 13.14 14.60
CA ALA A 364 -6.01 14.34 15.43
C ALA A 364 -6.41 15.61 14.67
N LYS A 365 -6.18 15.64 13.34
CA LYS A 365 -6.65 16.71 12.45
C LYS A 365 -8.08 16.52 11.95
N GLY A 366 -8.79 15.52 12.48
CA GLY A 366 -10.20 15.27 12.20
C GLY A 366 -10.46 14.52 10.90
N PHE A 367 -9.45 13.86 10.31
CA PHE A 367 -9.63 12.91 9.24
C PHE A 367 -10.03 11.54 9.81
N ASN A 368 -10.95 10.86 9.13
CA ASN A 368 -11.39 9.50 9.48
C ASN A 368 -11.05 8.48 8.38
N MET A 369 -10.36 8.93 7.34
CA MET A 369 -9.95 8.10 6.21
C MET A 369 -8.57 8.56 5.70
N ILE A 370 -7.73 7.60 5.30
CA ILE A 370 -6.49 7.83 4.55
C ILE A 370 -6.66 7.18 3.18
N ARG A 371 -6.43 7.93 2.10
CA ARG A 371 -6.23 7.37 0.78
C ARG A 371 -4.76 7.05 0.60
N LYS A 372 -4.40 5.76 0.66
CA LYS A 372 -3.04 5.29 0.41
C LYS A 372 -2.79 5.28 -1.09
N HIS A 373 -1.97 6.24 -1.53
CA HIS A 373 -1.81 6.57 -2.93
C HIS A 373 -0.65 5.81 -3.58
N CYS A 374 -1.00 4.96 -4.55
CA CYS A 374 -0.05 4.24 -5.41
C CYS A 374 1.07 3.48 -4.66
N LYS A 375 0.77 2.98 -3.45
CA LYS A 375 1.70 2.22 -2.60
C LYS A 375 0.95 1.12 -1.85
N ILE A 376 1.59 -0.04 -1.71
CA ILE A 376 1.16 -1.10 -0.78
C ILE A 376 2.09 -1.03 0.43
N GLU A 377 1.52 -0.71 1.58
CA GLU A 377 2.27 -0.62 2.83
C GLU A 377 2.62 -2.00 3.40
N PRO A 378 3.59 -2.10 4.33
CA PRO A 378 3.71 -3.28 5.17
C PRO A 378 2.39 -3.60 5.87
N MET A 379 2.06 -4.88 6.01
CA MET A 379 0.79 -5.34 6.62
C MET A 379 0.55 -4.75 8.02
N ARG A 380 1.60 -4.35 8.73
CA ARG A 380 1.51 -3.71 10.04
C ARG A 380 0.88 -2.32 9.97
N TRP A 381 1.07 -1.56 8.91
CA TRP A 381 0.40 -0.27 8.72
C TRP A 381 -1.13 -0.44 8.66
N TYR A 382 -1.62 -1.44 7.91
CA TYR A 382 -3.06 -1.75 7.87
C TYR A 382 -3.58 -2.24 9.22
N TYR A 383 -2.80 -3.07 9.92
CA TYR A 383 -3.13 -3.46 11.30
C TYR A 383 -3.29 -2.25 12.21
N HIS A 384 -2.43 -1.24 12.07
CA HIS A 384 -2.56 -0.02 12.84
C HIS A 384 -3.80 0.80 12.43
N CYS A 385 -4.16 0.86 11.15
CA CYS A 385 -5.42 1.45 10.71
C CYS A 385 -6.63 0.70 11.29
N ASP A 386 -6.60 -0.63 11.29
CA ASP A 386 -7.68 -1.48 11.81
C ASP A 386 -7.92 -1.23 13.30
N ARG A 387 -6.85 -1.23 14.13
CA ARG A 387 -6.96 -1.07 15.59
C ARG A 387 -7.15 0.37 16.06
N LEU A 388 -6.66 1.35 15.30
CA LEU A 388 -6.82 2.77 15.63
C LEU A 388 -8.11 3.37 15.05
N GLY A 389 -8.80 2.65 14.18
CA GLY A 389 -10.03 3.11 13.56
C GLY A 389 -9.78 4.21 12.52
N MET A 390 -9.08 3.86 11.44
CA MET A 390 -8.85 4.74 10.30
C MET A 390 -9.29 4.02 9.03
N LEU A 391 -10.31 4.52 8.33
CA LEU A 391 -10.69 3.99 7.02
C LEU A 391 -9.55 4.12 6.01
N VAL A 392 -9.49 3.20 5.08
CA VAL A 392 -8.46 3.20 4.03
C VAL A 392 -9.10 3.10 2.65
N TRP A 393 -8.76 4.02 1.76
CA TRP A 393 -8.86 3.83 0.33
C TRP A 393 -7.51 3.36 -0.17
N GLN A 394 -7.48 2.21 -0.82
CA GLN A 394 -6.26 1.59 -1.32
C GLN A 394 -6.17 1.73 -2.83
N ASP A 395 -5.19 2.50 -3.30
CA ASP A 395 -4.90 2.60 -4.72
C ASP A 395 -4.13 1.37 -5.20
N MET A 396 -4.48 0.89 -6.39
CA MET A 396 -3.64 -0.05 -7.13
C MET A 396 -2.41 0.67 -7.68
N ILE A 397 -1.33 -0.08 -7.86
CA ILE A 397 -0.08 0.50 -8.33
C ILE A 397 -0.19 0.82 -9.81
N ASN A 398 -0.10 2.09 -10.16
CA ASN A 398 -0.07 2.49 -11.55
C ASN A 398 1.29 2.16 -12.18
N GLY A 399 1.27 1.96 -13.48
CA GLY A 399 2.45 1.62 -14.29
C GLY A 399 2.15 1.88 -15.77
N GLY A 400 2.95 1.34 -16.63
CA GLY A 400 2.91 1.60 -18.07
C GLY A 400 4.18 2.32 -18.52
N THR A 401 4.28 2.63 -19.79
CA THR A 401 5.43 3.37 -20.34
C THR A 401 5.40 4.83 -19.90
N THR A 402 6.37 5.64 -20.31
CA THR A 402 6.45 7.06 -19.95
C THR A 402 5.14 7.80 -20.24
N TYR A 403 4.64 8.53 -19.24
CA TYR A 403 3.40 9.31 -19.34
C TYR A 403 3.61 10.59 -20.14
N ASN A 404 2.66 10.92 -21.01
CA ASN A 404 2.56 12.25 -21.58
C ASN A 404 1.76 13.16 -20.64
N LEU A 405 2.43 13.78 -19.68
CA LEU A 405 1.81 14.57 -18.62
C LEU A 405 0.94 15.71 -19.16
N VAL A 406 1.27 16.28 -20.32
CA VAL A 406 0.42 17.30 -20.93
C VAL A 406 -0.96 16.74 -21.24
N LYS A 407 -1.03 15.55 -21.83
CA LYS A 407 -2.30 14.92 -22.24
C LYS A 407 -3.04 14.26 -21.09
N THR A 408 -2.32 13.61 -20.18
CA THR A 408 -2.94 12.77 -19.13
C THR A 408 -3.12 13.53 -17.81
N CYS A 409 -2.40 14.63 -17.59
CA CYS A 409 -2.50 15.40 -16.36
C CYS A 409 -2.93 16.85 -16.63
N TYR A 410 -2.09 17.68 -17.26
CA TYR A 410 -2.31 19.14 -17.31
C TYR A 410 -3.58 19.54 -18.09
N ILE A 411 -3.83 18.95 -19.25
CA ILE A 411 -5.02 19.27 -20.04
C ILE A 411 -6.31 18.87 -19.30
N PRO A 412 -6.49 17.64 -18.78
CA PRO A 412 -7.68 17.27 -18.04
C PRO A 412 -7.89 18.09 -16.76
N THR A 413 -6.81 18.53 -16.10
CA THR A 413 -6.91 19.38 -14.91
C THR A 413 -7.62 20.72 -15.21
N VAL A 414 -7.41 21.28 -16.41
CA VAL A 414 -7.89 22.61 -16.80
C VAL A 414 -9.12 22.55 -17.71
N LEU A 415 -9.21 21.57 -18.60
CA LEU A 415 -10.24 21.47 -19.64
C LEU A 415 -11.21 20.31 -19.38
N PHE A 416 -12.25 20.53 -18.60
CA PHE A 416 -13.27 19.54 -18.24
C PHE A 416 -13.83 18.68 -19.41
N PRO A 417 -14.10 19.22 -20.62
CA PRO A 417 -14.60 18.40 -21.72
C PRO A 417 -13.63 17.28 -22.16
N LEU A 418 -12.34 17.43 -21.89
CA LEU A 418 -11.31 16.45 -22.26
C LEU A 418 -11.10 15.35 -21.19
N ARG A 419 -11.85 15.40 -20.08
CA ARG A 419 -11.91 14.35 -19.05
C ARG A 419 -12.72 13.12 -19.46
N HIS A 420 -13.36 13.14 -20.63
CA HIS A 420 -14.24 12.05 -21.11
C HIS A 420 -13.60 11.19 -22.21
N LYS A 421 -12.28 10.99 -22.13
CA LYS A 421 -11.56 10.10 -23.05
C LYS A 421 -11.88 8.62 -22.73
N ARG A 422 -12.09 7.81 -23.79
CA ARG A 422 -12.18 6.35 -23.66
C ARG A 422 -10.82 5.77 -23.33
N ASP A 423 -10.76 4.81 -22.44
CA ASP A 423 -9.54 4.22 -21.92
C ASP A 423 -9.08 2.95 -22.66
N ASN A 424 -9.74 2.62 -23.76
CA ASN A 424 -9.30 1.60 -24.72
C ASN A 424 -8.30 2.14 -25.77
N ASP A 425 -7.99 3.44 -25.75
CA ASP A 425 -6.84 4.02 -26.47
C ASP A 425 -5.57 3.85 -25.62
N TYR A 426 -5.05 2.64 -25.59
CA TYR A 426 -3.93 2.24 -24.73
C TYR A 426 -2.66 3.05 -24.97
N SER A 427 -2.45 3.60 -26.19
CA SER A 427 -1.31 4.45 -26.47
C SER A 427 -1.44 5.82 -25.80
N TYR A 428 -2.65 6.34 -25.68
CA TYR A 428 -2.92 7.63 -25.02
C TYR A 428 -2.62 7.56 -23.53
N THR A 429 -2.98 6.45 -22.88
CA THR A 429 -2.82 6.23 -21.44
C THR A 429 -1.50 5.52 -21.08
N SER A 430 -0.58 5.35 -22.03
CA SER A 430 0.73 4.68 -21.83
C SER A 430 0.64 3.19 -21.46
N ARG A 431 -0.44 2.52 -21.89
CA ARG A 431 -0.71 1.08 -21.66
C ARG A 431 -0.74 0.22 -22.92
N ALA A 432 -0.07 0.67 -24.01
CA ALA A 432 -0.03 -0.08 -25.27
C ALA A 432 0.58 -1.49 -25.13
N ASN A 433 1.51 -1.70 -24.20
CA ASN A 433 2.13 -3.00 -23.93
C ASN A 433 1.11 -3.98 -23.35
N LYS A 434 0.82 -5.08 -24.08
CA LYS A 434 -0.13 -6.11 -23.64
C LYS A 434 0.36 -6.87 -22.41
N ILE A 435 1.66 -7.21 -22.34
CA ILE A 435 2.25 -7.91 -21.19
C ILE A 435 2.07 -7.06 -19.93
N GLY A 436 2.34 -5.74 -20.02
CA GLY A 436 2.16 -4.83 -18.88
C GLY A 436 0.69 -4.68 -18.44
N ARG A 437 -0.30 -4.88 -19.35
CA ARG A 437 -1.72 -4.92 -18.92
C ARG A 437 -2.06 -6.21 -18.18
N GLU A 438 -1.57 -7.36 -18.65
CA GLU A 438 -1.80 -8.64 -17.97
C GLU A 438 -1.07 -8.71 -16.62
N GLU A 439 0.15 -8.16 -16.55
CA GLU A 439 0.91 -8.02 -15.31
C GLU A 439 0.15 -7.17 -14.29
N TRP A 440 -0.34 -5.99 -14.67
CA TRP A 440 -1.14 -5.14 -13.79
C TRP A 440 -2.39 -5.86 -13.25
N LYS A 441 -3.11 -6.62 -14.10
CA LYS A 441 -4.28 -7.40 -13.67
C LYS A 441 -3.91 -8.46 -12.62
N LYS A 442 -2.80 -9.16 -12.86
CA LYS A 442 -2.27 -10.15 -11.91
C LYS A 442 -1.91 -9.49 -10.58
N GLU A 443 -1.12 -8.42 -10.60
CA GLU A 443 -0.71 -7.69 -9.40
C GLU A 443 -1.89 -7.08 -8.65
N CYS A 444 -2.91 -6.59 -9.36
CA CYS A 444 -4.15 -6.11 -8.77
C CYS A 444 -4.87 -7.22 -7.98
N ILE A 445 -5.02 -8.41 -8.56
CA ILE A 445 -5.63 -9.57 -7.88
C ILE A 445 -4.79 -10.00 -6.67
N GLU A 446 -3.47 -10.05 -6.81
CA GLU A 446 -2.56 -10.42 -5.73
C GLU A 446 -2.62 -9.40 -4.58
N THR A 447 -2.68 -8.10 -4.90
CA THR A 447 -2.87 -7.02 -3.91
C THR A 447 -4.17 -7.20 -3.13
N ILE A 448 -5.29 -7.46 -3.82
CA ILE A 448 -6.59 -7.68 -3.16
C ILE A 448 -6.53 -8.92 -2.26
N LYS A 449 -5.94 -10.01 -2.73
CA LYS A 449 -5.78 -11.23 -1.90
C LYS A 449 -4.93 -10.97 -0.66
N GLN A 450 -3.79 -10.30 -0.81
CA GLN A 450 -2.89 -9.95 0.29
C GLN A 450 -3.59 -9.10 1.36
N LEU A 451 -4.39 -8.12 0.92
CA LEU A 451 -5.03 -7.13 1.79
C LEU A 451 -6.49 -7.46 2.15
N TYR A 452 -7.02 -8.59 1.69
CA TYR A 452 -8.44 -8.94 1.83
C TYR A 452 -8.94 -8.88 3.27
N ASN A 453 -8.14 -9.36 4.23
CA ASN A 453 -8.52 -9.42 5.63
C ASN A 453 -8.41 -8.09 6.37
N CYS A 454 -7.83 -7.03 5.77
CA CYS A 454 -7.72 -5.71 6.39
C CYS A 454 -9.11 -5.12 6.61
N THR A 455 -9.47 -4.89 7.86
CA THR A 455 -10.80 -4.42 8.26
C THR A 455 -11.08 -3.00 7.78
N SER A 456 -10.08 -2.12 7.86
CA SER A 456 -10.16 -0.69 7.57
C SER A 456 -10.30 -0.36 6.08
N ILE A 457 -9.85 -1.22 5.17
CA ILE A 457 -9.98 -0.98 3.73
C ILE A 457 -11.45 -0.99 3.35
N CYS A 458 -11.96 0.16 2.90
CA CYS A 458 -13.34 0.34 2.48
C CYS A 458 -13.50 0.50 0.97
N THR A 459 -12.43 0.90 0.26
CA THR A 459 -12.48 1.19 -1.18
C THR A 459 -11.20 0.74 -1.87
N TRP A 460 -11.34 0.04 -2.99
CA TRP A 460 -10.29 -0.18 -3.96
C TRP A 460 -10.31 0.91 -5.01
N VAL A 461 -9.19 1.61 -5.22
CA VAL A 461 -9.03 2.64 -6.26
C VAL A 461 -8.18 2.07 -7.38
N LEU A 462 -8.79 1.84 -8.56
CA LEU A 462 -8.13 1.09 -9.63
C LEU A 462 -7.14 1.94 -10.41
N PHE A 463 -7.54 3.17 -10.78
CA PHE A 463 -6.71 4.09 -11.54
C PHE A 463 -6.78 5.49 -10.95
N ASN A 464 -5.71 6.25 -11.14
CA ASN A 464 -5.61 7.65 -10.77
C ASN A 464 -5.29 8.50 -11.99
N GLU A 465 -6.08 9.55 -12.24
CA GLU A 465 -5.82 10.61 -13.23
C GLU A 465 -5.52 10.11 -14.65
N GLY A 466 -6.05 8.92 -14.99
CA GLY A 466 -5.82 8.31 -16.29
C GLY A 466 -4.39 7.77 -16.50
N TRP A 467 -3.52 7.81 -15.49
CA TRP A 467 -2.16 7.31 -15.58
C TRP A 467 -2.13 5.79 -15.69
N GLY A 468 -1.83 5.33 -16.90
CA GLY A 468 -1.86 3.91 -17.20
C GLY A 468 -3.25 3.28 -17.11
N GLN A 469 -4.32 4.06 -17.15
CA GLN A 469 -5.70 3.56 -17.14
C GLN A 469 -6.02 2.79 -18.42
N PHE A 470 -6.72 1.68 -18.29
CA PHE A 470 -7.21 0.86 -19.40
C PHE A 470 -8.37 -0.02 -18.96
N ASP A 471 -9.35 -0.22 -19.85
CA ASP A 471 -10.47 -1.15 -19.68
C ASP A 471 -11.09 -1.09 -18.26
N ALA A 472 -11.32 0.12 -17.73
CA ALA A 472 -11.71 0.31 -16.32
C ALA A 472 -13.00 -0.43 -15.95
N LYS A 473 -13.92 -0.61 -16.90
CA LYS A 473 -15.16 -1.36 -16.66
C LYS A 473 -14.89 -2.85 -16.46
N GLU A 474 -14.14 -3.46 -17.36
CA GLU A 474 -13.75 -4.88 -17.30
C GLU A 474 -12.88 -5.16 -16.07
N ASN A 475 -11.98 -4.24 -15.73
CA ASN A 475 -11.16 -4.35 -14.54
C ASN A 475 -11.99 -4.19 -13.25
N THR A 476 -13.03 -3.35 -13.25
CA THR A 476 -13.99 -3.27 -12.14
C THR A 476 -14.72 -4.60 -11.94
N ASP A 477 -15.19 -5.22 -13.02
CA ASP A 477 -15.87 -6.53 -12.96
C ASP A 477 -14.89 -7.62 -12.45
N MET A 478 -13.64 -7.60 -12.89
CA MET A 478 -12.59 -8.50 -12.41
C MET A 478 -12.36 -8.34 -10.90
N VAL A 479 -12.22 -7.10 -10.42
CA VAL A 479 -12.02 -6.82 -8.99
C VAL A 479 -13.24 -7.24 -8.18
N ARG A 480 -14.46 -6.97 -8.66
CA ARG A 480 -15.71 -7.37 -8.01
C ARG A 480 -15.84 -8.90 -7.87
N ALA A 481 -15.34 -9.65 -8.84
CA ALA A 481 -15.30 -11.13 -8.77
C ALA A 481 -14.33 -11.65 -7.70
N VAL A 482 -13.28 -10.89 -7.38
CA VAL A 482 -12.31 -11.24 -6.32
C VAL A 482 -12.81 -10.76 -4.96
N ASP A 483 -13.32 -9.52 -4.88
CA ASP A 483 -13.83 -8.91 -3.65
C ASP A 483 -15.10 -8.09 -3.90
N ASN A 484 -16.21 -8.58 -3.39
CA ASN A 484 -17.51 -7.92 -3.43
C ASN A 484 -17.89 -7.22 -2.11
N THR A 485 -16.98 -7.15 -1.15
CA THR A 485 -17.22 -6.61 0.20
C THR A 485 -16.77 -5.17 0.39
N ARG A 486 -16.11 -4.58 -0.63
CA ARG A 486 -15.62 -3.20 -0.64
C ARG A 486 -16.19 -2.44 -1.84
N LEU A 487 -16.16 -1.12 -1.69
CA LEU A 487 -16.47 -0.20 -2.78
C LEU A 487 -15.30 -0.13 -3.78
N ILE A 488 -15.60 0.29 -5.01
CA ILE A 488 -14.62 0.45 -6.07
C ILE A 488 -14.70 1.85 -6.66
N ASP A 489 -13.58 2.59 -6.62
CA ASP A 489 -13.33 3.77 -7.43
C ASP A 489 -12.57 3.35 -8.69
N ALA A 490 -13.24 3.38 -9.83
CA ALA A 490 -12.70 2.80 -11.06
C ALA A 490 -11.67 3.72 -11.75
N HIS A 491 -11.64 5.04 -11.47
CA HIS A 491 -10.88 6.00 -12.29
C HIS A 491 -10.24 7.15 -11.54
N SER A 492 -10.63 7.45 -10.33
CA SER A 492 -10.27 8.61 -9.50
C SER A 492 -9.74 9.83 -10.28
N GLY A 493 -10.57 10.85 -10.43
CA GLY A 493 -10.25 12.10 -11.09
C GLY A 493 -10.88 12.31 -12.45
N TRP A 494 -10.45 11.64 -13.50
CA TRP A 494 -10.97 11.79 -14.87
C TRP A 494 -10.88 10.52 -15.70
N PHE A 495 -11.36 10.56 -16.94
CA PHE A 495 -11.56 9.43 -17.86
C PHE A 495 -12.56 8.40 -17.32
N ASP A 496 -13.65 8.92 -16.68
CA ASP A 496 -14.76 8.10 -16.20
C ASP A 496 -15.39 7.28 -17.35
N GLN A 497 -15.46 5.97 -17.13
CA GLN A 497 -16.08 5.01 -18.04
C GLN A 497 -17.44 4.52 -17.52
N ASP A 498 -18.05 5.27 -16.58
CA ASP A 498 -19.28 4.92 -15.85
C ASP A 498 -19.19 3.60 -15.07
N ALA A 499 -18.00 3.23 -14.66
CA ALA A 499 -17.70 2.07 -13.83
C ALA A 499 -17.57 2.45 -12.34
N GLY A 500 -17.42 1.43 -11.47
CA GLY A 500 -17.30 1.64 -10.02
C GLY A 500 -18.61 2.03 -9.33
N ASP A 501 -18.55 2.24 -8.03
CA ASP A 501 -19.70 2.42 -7.16
C ASP A 501 -20.10 3.88 -6.96
N PHE A 502 -19.23 4.83 -7.28
CA PHE A 502 -19.46 6.26 -7.11
C PHE A 502 -18.80 7.11 -8.19
N LYS A 503 -19.16 8.38 -8.28
CA LYS A 503 -18.53 9.36 -9.14
C LYS A 503 -17.40 10.06 -8.38
N SER A 504 -16.22 10.06 -8.95
CA SER A 504 -14.97 10.51 -8.33
C SER A 504 -14.34 11.62 -9.18
N GLU A 505 -14.05 12.77 -8.58
CA GLU A 505 -13.44 13.90 -9.28
C GLU A 505 -12.30 14.55 -8.48
N HIS A 506 -11.27 15.07 -9.19
CA HIS A 506 -10.22 15.91 -8.63
C HIS A 506 -10.51 17.39 -8.96
N ILE A 507 -10.48 18.24 -7.92
CA ILE A 507 -10.82 19.67 -8.04
C ILE A 507 -9.77 20.51 -7.31
N TYR A 508 -8.75 21.00 -8.03
CA TYR A 508 -7.69 21.84 -7.45
C TYR A 508 -7.85 23.33 -7.74
N PHE A 509 -8.34 23.69 -8.93
CA PHE A 509 -8.33 25.08 -9.43
C PHE A 509 -9.70 25.71 -9.56
N PHE A 510 -10.75 24.96 -9.23
CA PHE A 510 -12.12 25.41 -9.40
C PHE A 510 -12.88 25.34 -8.07
N GLU A 511 -14.03 26.01 -8.02
CA GLU A 511 -14.92 25.90 -6.88
C GLU A 511 -15.36 24.44 -6.66
N LEU A 512 -15.32 24.01 -5.41
CA LEU A 512 -15.81 22.69 -5.03
C LEU A 512 -17.32 22.65 -5.15
N VAL A 513 -17.85 21.69 -5.91
CA VAL A 513 -19.27 21.52 -6.19
C VAL A 513 -19.67 20.04 -6.08
N VAL A 514 -20.96 19.79 -5.82
CA VAL A 514 -21.57 18.45 -5.90
C VAL A 514 -22.35 18.32 -7.18
N LYS A 515 -22.11 17.25 -7.93
CA LYS A 515 -22.93 16.88 -9.09
C LYS A 515 -23.96 15.83 -8.67
N LYS A 516 -25.23 16.18 -8.81
CA LYS A 516 -26.33 15.25 -8.51
C LYS A 516 -26.38 14.12 -9.53
N GLY A 517 -26.59 12.89 -9.08
CA GLY A 517 -26.63 11.70 -9.92
C GLY A 517 -27.25 10.50 -9.19
N ILE A 518 -27.21 9.35 -9.83
CA ILE A 518 -27.71 8.08 -9.29
C ILE A 518 -26.67 7.36 -8.41
N LYS A 519 -25.39 7.75 -8.54
CA LYS A 519 -24.29 7.23 -7.71
C LYS A 519 -23.88 8.27 -6.67
N PRO A 520 -23.33 7.87 -5.51
CA PRO A 520 -22.67 8.78 -4.59
C PRO A 520 -21.62 9.64 -5.29
N TYR A 521 -21.50 10.91 -4.89
CA TYR A 521 -20.50 11.82 -5.43
C TYR A 521 -19.37 12.08 -4.43
N VAL A 522 -18.13 11.99 -4.87
CA VAL A 522 -16.96 12.21 -4.05
C VAL A 522 -15.97 13.17 -4.74
N ILE A 523 -15.25 13.93 -3.94
CA ILE A 523 -14.09 14.71 -4.36
C ILE A 523 -12.85 13.96 -3.87
N SER A 524 -12.29 13.14 -4.74
CA SER A 524 -11.21 12.22 -4.39
C SER A 524 -9.83 12.86 -4.30
N GLU A 525 -9.68 14.13 -4.74
CA GLU A 525 -8.55 14.99 -4.41
C GLU A 525 -8.93 16.47 -4.52
N PHE A 526 -8.46 17.29 -3.56
CA PHE A 526 -8.59 18.74 -3.56
C PHE A 526 -7.56 19.40 -2.63
N GLY A 527 -7.42 20.71 -2.73
CA GLY A 527 -6.54 21.50 -1.87
C GLY A 527 -5.12 21.59 -2.40
N GLY A 528 -4.19 20.86 -1.81
CA GLY A 528 -2.78 20.88 -2.26
C GLY A 528 -2.06 22.21 -2.02
N ILE A 529 -2.49 22.98 -1.00
CA ILE A 529 -1.93 24.28 -0.68
C ILE A 529 -0.55 24.09 -0.06
N SER A 530 0.46 24.76 -0.62
CA SER A 530 1.86 24.61 -0.23
C SER A 530 2.32 25.68 0.76
N LEU A 531 3.21 25.27 1.68
CA LEU A 531 3.94 26.13 2.58
C LEU A 531 5.34 25.57 2.83
N ALA A 532 6.38 26.32 2.46
CA ALA A 532 7.76 25.98 2.81
C ALA A 532 8.03 26.34 4.28
N ILE A 533 8.62 25.42 5.03
CA ILE A 533 9.10 25.65 6.39
C ILE A 533 10.62 25.63 6.36
N ALA A 534 11.26 26.72 6.80
CA ALA A 534 12.71 26.82 6.84
C ALA A 534 13.33 25.64 7.59
N ASP A 535 14.45 25.14 7.08
CA ASP A 535 15.20 23.99 7.60
C ASP A 535 14.47 22.62 7.55
N HIS A 536 13.22 22.58 7.02
CA HIS A 536 12.40 21.38 6.90
C HIS A 536 11.97 21.08 5.45
N THR A 537 12.68 21.65 4.45
CA THR A 537 12.45 21.40 3.03
C THR A 537 13.56 20.54 2.45
N TYR A 538 13.20 19.56 1.63
CA TYR A 538 14.14 18.66 0.96
C TYR A 538 14.96 19.39 -0.13
N SER A 539 14.34 20.34 -0.83
CA SER A 539 14.92 21.04 -1.98
C SER A 539 14.67 22.56 -1.89
N ASP A 540 15.42 23.33 -2.66
CA ASP A 540 15.15 24.74 -2.94
C ASP A 540 14.10 24.94 -4.05
N ARG A 541 13.62 23.87 -4.66
CA ARG A 541 12.51 23.84 -5.62
C ARG A 541 11.25 23.32 -4.92
N PHE A 542 10.14 23.99 -5.20
CA PHE A 542 8.87 23.69 -4.55
C PHE A 542 7.77 23.45 -5.58
N PHE A 543 6.95 22.43 -5.31
CA PHE A 543 5.76 22.10 -6.07
C PHE A 543 4.52 22.12 -5.15
N GLY A 544 3.37 22.55 -5.69
CA GLY A 544 2.06 22.56 -5.03
C GLY A 544 1.05 23.43 -5.77
N TYR A 545 -0.22 23.39 -5.35
CA TYR A 545 -1.35 24.00 -6.06
C TYR A 545 -1.74 25.40 -5.56
N GLY A 546 -0.87 26.06 -4.85
CA GLY A 546 -1.02 27.39 -4.29
C GLY A 546 0.00 27.58 -3.19
N SER A 547 0.60 28.76 -3.05
CA SER A 547 1.64 29.01 -2.05
C SER A 547 1.15 29.99 -1.00
N GLN A 548 1.42 29.70 0.27
CA GLN A 548 1.15 30.57 1.40
C GLN A 548 2.46 31.10 1.99
N GLY A 549 2.40 32.29 2.61
CA GLY A 549 3.56 32.93 3.20
C GLY A 549 3.89 32.42 4.61
N ASP A 550 2.88 31.97 5.34
CA ASP A 550 3.01 31.52 6.73
C ASP A 550 1.91 30.51 7.12
N LYS A 551 2.03 29.99 8.35
CA LYS A 551 1.08 29.00 8.90
C LYS A 551 -0.33 29.56 9.08
N GLU A 552 -0.49 30.82 9.44
CA GLU A 552 -1.82 31.42 9.66
C GLU A 552 -2.57 31.55 8.34
N ALA A 553 -1.88 31.97 7.27
CA ALA A 553 -2.44 32.03 5.93
C ALA A 553 -2.83 30.64 5.41
N LEU A 554 -1.97 29.62 5.62
CA LEU A 554 -2.26 28.23 5.27
C LEU A 554 -3.51 27.72 6.02
N LYS A 555 -3.58 27.95 7.32
CA LYS A 555 -4.70 27.55 8.16
C LYS A 555 -6.00 28.26 7.76
N SER A 556 -5.93 29.54 7.43
CA SER A 556 -7.10 30.28 6.94
C SER A 556 -7.61 29.69 5.62
N ALA A 557 -6.74 29.45 4.66
CA ALA A 557 -7.10 28.87 3.37
C ALA A 557 -7.66 27.43 3.52
N TYR A 558 -7.05 26.61 4.38
CA TYR A 558 -7.56 25.29 4.69
C TYR A 558 -8.97 25.34 5.32
N ASN A 559 -9.19 26.23 6.28
CA ASN A 559 -10.48 26.38 6.95
C ASN A 559 -11.60 26.81 5.99
N GLU A 560 -11.29 27.64 5.00
CA GLU A 560 -12.25 28.02 3.94
C GLU A 560 -12.65 26.80 3.11
N LEU A 561 -11.69 25.97 2.70
CA LEU A 561 -11.96 24.74 1.97
C LEU A 561 -12.75 23.73 2.83
N ASP A 562 -12.36 23.54 4.10
CA ASP A 562 -13.07 22.62 5.00
C ASP A 562 -14.51 23.08 5.24
N LYS A 563 -14.73 24.39 5.46
CA LYS A 563 -16.08 24.97 5.56
C LYS A 563 -16.92 24.66 4.32
N ARG A 564 -16.34 24.84 3.11
CA ARG A 564 -17.04 24.51 1.86
C ARG A 564 -17.36 23.02 1.77
N VAL A 565 -16.45 22.13 2.16
CA VAL A 565 -16.70 20.68 2.24
C VAL A 565 -17.86 20.37 3.18
N GLN A 566 -17.95 21.02 4.35
CA GLN A 566 -19.07 20.81 5.29
C GLN A 566 -20.43 21.30 4.71
N GLU A 567 -20.44 22.35 3.90
CA GLU A 567 -21.63 22.78 3.17
C GLU A 567 -22.03 21.73 2.13
N LEU A 568 -21.09 21.27 1.31
CA LEU A 568 -21.32 20.28 0.27
C LEU A 568 -21.75 18.92 0.82
N LYS A 569 -21.30 18.54 2.01
CA LYS A 569 -21.81 17.35 2.72
C LYS A 569 -23.33 17.40 2.89
N LYS A 570 -23.89 18.58 3.19
CA LYS A 570 -25.35 18.78 3.29
C LYS A 570 -26.03 18.69 1.92
N GLU A 571 -25.32 19.05 0.85
CA GLU A 571 -25.80 19.01 -0.53
C GLU A 571 -25.69 17.62 -1.17
N GLY A 572 -25.00 16.65 -0.55
CA GLY A 572 -24.88 15.28 -1.04
C GLY A 572 -23.47 14.77 -1.27
N LEU A 573 -22.42 15.54 -0.93
CA LEU A 573 -21.05 15.03 -0.96
C LEU A 573 -20.90 13.87 0.04
N CYS A 574 -20.26 12.77 -0.40
CA CYS A 574 -20.12 11.54 0.39
C CYS A 574 -18.71 11.34 0.94
N ALA A 575 -17.70 11.83 0.23
CA ALA A 575 -16.32 11.80 0.67
C ALA A 575 -15.53 12.98 0.09
N SER A 576 -14.46 13.36 0.78
CA SER A 576 -13.48 14.32 0.30
C SER A 576 -12.08 13.89 0.71
N VAL A 577 -11.07 14.07 -0.15
CA VAL A 577 -9.66 13.73 0.14
C VAL A 577 -8.79 14.96 -0.04
N TYR A 578 -8.25 15.47 1.07
CA TYR A 578 -7.32 16.62 1.04
C TYR A 578 -5.91 16.15 0.65
N THR A 579 -5.24 16.86 -0.21
CA THR A 579 -3.86 16.62 -0.65
C THR A 579 -2.92 17.55 0.10
N GLN A 580 -2.02 17.08 1.01
CA GLN A 580 -1.79 15.70 1.45
C GLN A 580 -1.27 15.64 2.89
N LEU A 581 -0.94 14.44 3.40
CA LEU A 581 -0.52 14.25 4.79
C LEU A 581 0.86 14.83 5.08
N THR A 582 1.86 14.47 4.29
CA THR A 582 3.25 14.94 4.44
C THR A 582 3.75 15.63 3.18
N ASP A 583 4.71 16.54 3.35
CA ASP A 583 5.56 16.92 2.24
C ASP A 583 6.35 15.71 1.74
N ILE A 584 6.71 15.73 0.45
CA ILE A 584 7.54 14.69 -0.16
C ILE A 584 8.46 15.36 -1.17
N GLU A 585 9.77 15.30 -0.93
CA GLU A 585 10.80 15.88 -1.79
C GLU A 585 10.48 17.34 -2.19
N GLU A 586 10.17 17.64 -3.47
CA GLU A 586 9.82 18.98 -3.94
C GLU A 586 8.34 19.36 -3.69
N GLU A 587 7.48 18.36 -3.42
CA GLU A 587 6.06 18.59 -3.19
C GLU A 587 5.79 18.94 -1.73
N ILE A 588 5.54 20.26 -1.47
CA ILE A 588 5.47 20.83 -0.11
C ILE A 588 4.05 21.21 0.31
N ASN A 589 3.06 20.47 -0.11
CA ASN A 589 1.63 20.68 0.18
C ASN A 589 1.08 19.79 1.29
N GLY A 590 1.96 19.11 2.04
CA GLY A 590 1.59 18.31 3.22
C GLY A 590 1.05 19.16 4.37
N ILE A 591 0.21 18.58 5.23
CA ILE A 591 -0.18 19.19 6.50
C ILE A 591 0.95 19.14 7.54
N MET A 592 1.99 18.34 7.26
CA MET A 592 3.24 18.31 8.02
C MET A 592 4.45 18.22 7.10
N THR A 593 5.61 18.57 7.61
CA THR A 593 6.88 18.52 6.87
C THR A 593 7.31 17.09 6.57
N TYR A 594 8.19 16.91 5.58
CA TYR A 594 8.67 15.59 5.13
C TYR A 594 9.35 14.81 6.26
N ASP A 595 10.06 15.48 7.15
CA ASP A 595 10.71 14.91 8.34
C ASP A 595 9.77 14.73 9.55
N ARG A 596 8.46 15.01 9.41
CA ARG A 596 7.42 14.90 10.46
C ARG A 596 7.67 15.78 11.70
N LYS A 597 8.66 16.67 11.68
CA LYS A 597 9.02 17.50 12.84
C LYS A 597 8.11 18.69 13.04
N VAL A 598 7.46 19.17 11.97
CA VAL A 598 6.58 20.34 12.04
C VAL A 598 5.22 20.01 11.43
N VAL A 599 4.19 20.09 12.25
CA VAL A 599 2.79 20.11 11.80
C VAL A 599 2.48 21.54 11.35
N LYS A 600 2.03 21.71 10.11
CA LYS A 600 1.79 23.02 9.47
C LYS A 600 0.36 23.53 9.71
N LEU A 601 -0.65 22.62 9.84
CA LEU A 601 -2.05 22.92 10.11
C LEU A 601 -2.43 22.76 11.57
#